data_ce12a8841e1a407a7abad32d2a634a00
#
_entry.id   ce12a8841e1a407a7abad32d2a634a00
#
_cell.length_a   1.000
_cell.length_b   1.000
_cell.length_c   1.000
_cell.angle_alpha   90.00
_cell.angle_beta   90.00
_cell.angle_gamma   90.00
#
_symmetry.space_group_name_H-M   'P 1'
#
loop_
_entity.id
_entity.type
_entity.pdbx_description
1 polymer ?
#
loop_
_entity_poly.entity_id
_entity_poly.type
_entity_poly.pdbx_seq_one_letter_code
_entity_poly.pdbx_strand_id
1 'polypeptide(L)'
;MDKNYDRIIFPERSYDFVAPREQFVENMVSYFPKEEKAIISYMDLLDQVATNSRSYFTNKALPGILGTITYPFMTRKFFSYSDRTTFDVLSGLTSDQHLIGVLTGQWGDHGLPPKQSSFAMHAMVARHYLDGGNYPTGSSRSIAETISDLIESHDGVLMVNAGVDEIKIHNGTAVSVIMENGDEIEADTIISNAGVVNTIDRMLKNGNGHSRLIDRLEKVEQTKSYVCLHIGLNKSADELGITNTNLWIYPSYDHDKNVQDYTNNPEADFPVVYVSFPSAKDQAWDENHAGYATMEAITLSTWDWYTKWQDLSWKNRGQEYEDAKTKLSDRILDIVFEQVPGIRHAMAYKELSTPLTVRDLANYQKGEMYGISHTPDRFRQRWLRPKSDIKNLFYT
;
A
#
# COMPACT_ATOMS: atom_id res chain seq x y z
N MET A 1 12.48 -14.98 -2.68
CA MET A 1 12.93 -14.51 -1.35
C MET A 1 13.12 -15.71 -0.44
N ASP A 2 13.80 -15.54 0.71
CA ASP A 2 13.92 -16.61 1.70
C ASP A 2 12.57 -16.98 2.31
N LYS A 3 12.52 -18.11 3.03
CA LYS A 3 11.29 -18.53 3.70
C LYS A 3 10.82 -17.53 4.76
N ASN A 4 11.76 -16.86 5.44
CA ASN A 4 11.47 -15.75 6.34
C ASN A 4 11.34 -14.46 5.50
N TYR A 5 10.12 -14.06 5.21
CA TYR A 5 9.86 -12.90 4.37
C TYR A 5 9.76 -11.59 5.18
N ASP A 6 9.26 -11.66 6.42
CA ASP A 6 9.10 -10.50 7.30
C ASP A 6 9.53 -10.86 8.74
N ARG A 7 10.06 -9.86 9.44
CA ARG A 7 10.31 -9.92 10.88
C ARG A 7 9.58 -8.78 11.57
N ILE A 8 8.68 -9.14 12.49
CA ILE A 8 7.93 -8.18 13.30
C ILE A 8 8.70 -7.97 14.60
N ILE A 9 9.10 -6.73 14.87
CA ILE A 9 10.02 -6.39 15.98
C ILE A 9 9.27 -5.49 16.96
N PHE A 10 9.20 -5.94 18.21
CA PHE A 10 8.76 -5.16 19.36
C PHE A 10 9.93 -4.98 20.34
N PRO A 11 9.85 -4.05 21.31
CA PRO A 11 10.97 -3.78 22.20
C PRO A 11 11.49 -5.02 22.94
N GLU A 12 10.61 -5.95 23.31
CA GLU A 12 10.97 -7.12 24.10
C GLU A 12 11.38 -8.32 23.25
N ARG A 13 10.87 -8.41 22.01
CA ARG A 13 11.03 -9.62 21.20
C ARG A 13 10.73 -9.40 19.72
N SER A 14 11.38 -10.21 18.87
CA SER A 14 11.09 -10.32 17.43
C SER A 14 10.34 -11.60 17.11
N TYR A 15 9.52 -11.56 16.04
CA TYR A 15 8.71 -12.67 15.55
C TYR A 15 8.92 -12.82 14.05
N ASP A 16 9.39 -13.99 13.61
CA ASP A 16 9.64 -14.27 12.21
C ASP A 16 8.35 -14.77 11.52
N PHE A 17 7.99 -14.14 10.41
CA PHE A 17 6.91 -14.55 9.54
C PHE A 17 7.49 -15.34 8.39
N VAL A 18 7.14 -16.62 8.34
CA VAL A 18 7.73 -17.59 7.42
C VAL A 18 6.68 -18.27 6.56
N ALA A 19 7.05 -18.63 5.35
CA ALA A 19 6.26 -19.48 4.47
C ALA A 19 6.83 -20.92 4.45
N PRO A 20 6.03 -21.94 4.19
CA PRO A 20 4.59 -21.93 3.94
C PRO A 20 3.74 -21.88 5.24
N ARG A 21 2.40 -21.98 5.07
CA ARG A 21 1.40 -21.94 6.15
C ARG A 21 1.77 -22.83 7.35
N GLU A 22 2.17 -24.07 7.13
CA GLU A 22 2.48 -25.03 8.18
C GLU A 22 3.64 -24.50 9.06
N GLN A 23 4.66 -23.96 8.41
CA GLN A 23 5.82 -23.40 9.11
C GLN A 23 5.47 -22.12 9.86
N PHE A 24 4.57 -21.30 9.31
CA PHE A 24 4.03 -20.13 10.02
C PHE A 24 3.32 -20.55 11.32
N VAL A 25 2.45 -21.56 11.24
CA VAL A 25 1.72 -22.07 12.42
C VAL A 25 2.70 -22.61 13.47
N GLU A 26 3.66 -23.45 13.07
CA GLU A 26 4.69 -23.98 13.98
C GLU A 26 5.46 -22.85 14.67
N ASN A 27 5.87 -21.84 13.92
CA ASN A 27 6.58 -20.68 14.47
C ASN A 27 5.70 -19.91 15.46
N MET A 28 4.47 -19.57 15.09
CA MET A 28 3.57 -18.82 15.97
C MET A 28 3.23 -19.61 17.24
N VAL A 29 2.99 -20.92 17.12
CA VAL A 29 2.75 -21.78 18.31
C VAL A 29 3.98 -21.85 19.20
N SER A 30 5.20 -21.85 18.64
CA SER A 30 6.43 -21.80 19.45
C SER A 30 6.55 -20.52 20.28
N TYR A 31 6.06 -19.40 19.75
CA TYR A 31 6.01 -18.12 20.45
C TYR A 31 4.85 -18.02 21.45
N PHE A 32 3.69 -18.59 21.10
CA PHE A 32 2.44 -18.52 21.87
C PHE A 32 1.83 -19.92 22.09
N PRO A 33 2.47 -20.79 22.91
CA PRO A 33 2.06 -22.20 23.00
C PRO A 33 0.67 -22.40 23.62
N LYS A 34 0.12 -21.42 24.33
CA LYS A 34 -1.24 -21.47 24.88
C LYS A 34 -2.32 -21.05 23.88
N GLU A 35 -1.94 -20.50 22.74
CA GLU A 35 -2.81 -19.87 21.75
C GLU A 35 -2.92 -20.70 20.46
N GLU A 36 -2.44 -21.96 20.44
CA GLU A 36 -2.44 -22.83 19.26
C GLU A 36 -3.79 -22.88 18.56
N LYS A 37 -4.88 -23.02 19.33
CA LYS A 37 -6.23 -23.06 18.77
C LYS A 37 -6.62 -21.75 18.09
N ALA A 38 -6.26 -20.61 18.66
CA ALA A 38 -6.55 -19.30 18.08
C ALA A 38 -5.74 -19.09 16.79
N ILE A 39 -4.46 -19.49 16.78
CA ILE A 39 -3.58 -19.42 15.62
C ILE A 39 -4.14 -20.27 14.46
N ILE A 40 -4.51 -21.52 14.70
CA ILE A 40 -5.10 -22.40 13.68
C ILE A 40 -6.42 -21.81 13.16
N SER A 41 -7.30 -21.34 14.06
CA SER A 41 -8.58 -20.71 13.67
C SER A 41 -8.38 -19.45 12.84
N TYR A 42 -7.38 -18.64 13.16
CA TYR A 42 -7.00 -17.47 12.36
C TYR A 42 -6.59 -17.89 10.93
N MET A 43 -5.72 -18.89 10.79
CA MET A 43 -5.29 -19.40 9.49
C MET A 43 -6.46 -19.92 8.65
N ASP A 44 -7.40 -20.63 9.27
CA ASP A 44 -8.61 -21.12 8.58
C ASP A 44 -9.50 -19.96 8.12
N LEU A 45 -9.59 -18.87 8.89
CA LEU A 45 -10.30 -17.67 8.47
C LEU A 45 -9.64 -16.97 7.28
N LEU A 46 -8.30 -16.93 7.21
CA LEU A 46 -7.59 -16.37 6.04
C LEU A 46 -7.99 -17.13 4.76
N ASP A 47 -7.99 -18.45 4.79
CA ASP A 47 -8.37 -19.29 3.64
C ASP A 47 -9.85 -19.13 3.27
N GLN A 48 -10.74 -19.00 4.26
CA GLN A 48 -12.16 -18.75 4.04
C GLN A 48 -12.40 -17.39 3.37
N VAL A 49 -11.72 -16.34 3.81
CA VAL A 49 -11.81 -15.01 3.18
C VAL A 49 -11.29 -15.06 1.75
N ALA A 50 -10.13 -15.65 1.50
CA ALA A 50 -9.56 -15.79 0.17
C ALA A 50 -10.52 -16.51 -0.80
N THR A 51 -11.17 -17.57 -0.34
CA THR A 51 -12.16 -18.31 -1.13
C THR A 51 -13.41 -17.46 -1.43
N ASN A 52 -13.94 -16.77 -0.43
CA ASN A 52 -15.19 -16.01 -0.57
C ASN A 52 -15.00 -14.64 -1.26
N SER A 53 -13.79 -14.09 -1.25
CA SER A 53 -13.47 -12.86 -1.96
C SER A 53 -13.65 -12.98 -3.48
N ARG A 54 -13.39 -14.15 -4.04
CA ARG A 54 -13.56 -14.41 -5.49
C ARG A 54 -14.99 -14.10 -5.95
N SER A 55 -16.01 -14.55 -5.22
CA SER A 55 -17.42 -14.28 -5.55
C SER A 55 -17.74 -12.78 -5.47
N TYR A 56 -17.22 -12.09 -4.48
CA TYR A 56 -17.40 -10.65 -4.31
C TYR A 56 -16.80 -9.87 -5.49
N PHE A 57 -15.55 -10.11 -5.84
CA PHE A 57 -14.89 -9.42 -6.95
C PHE A 57 -15.49 -9.80 -8.31
N THR A 58 -15.89 -11.06 -8.51
CA THR A 58 -16.64 -11.45 -9.70
C THR A 58 -17.93 -10.65 -9.85
N ASN A 59 -18.69 -10.46 -8.75
CA ASN A 59 -19.91 -9.64 -8.80
C ASN A 59 -19.61 -8.19 -9.19
N LYS A 60 -18.49 -7.60 -8.73
CA LYS A 60 -18.06 -6.25 -9.12
C LYS A 60 -17.79 -6.12 -10.64
N ALA A 61 -17.37 -7.20 -11.28
CA ALA A 61 -17.09 -7.23 -12.73
C ALA A 61 -18.34 -7.53 -13.59
N LEU A 62 -19.41 -8.09 -13.01
CA LEU A 62 -20.62 -8.45 -13.75
C LEU A 62 -21.35 -7.21 -14.33
N PRO A 63 -21.94 -7.32 -15.54
CA PRO A 63 -22.73 -6.23 -16.13
C PRO A 63 -23.98 -5.88 -15.31
N GLY A 64 -24.31 -4.59 -15.27
CA GLY A 64 -25.45 -3.90 -14.65
C GLY A 64 -26.53 -4.76 -13.97
N ILE A 65 -27.50 -5.26 -14.74
CA ILE A 65 -28.66 -5.99 -14.20
C ILE A 65 -28.22 -7.32 -13.55
N LEU A 66 -27.34 -8.07 -14.20
CA LEU A 66 -26.86 -9.36 -13.68
C LEU A 66 -26.11 -9.17 -12.36
N GLY A 67 -25.20 -8.18 -12.30
CA GLY A 67 -24.51 -7.82 -11.08
C GLY A 67 -25.45 -7.41 -9.95
N THR A 68 -26.57 -6.75 -10.27
CA THR A 68 -27.58 -6.34 -9.28
C THR A 68 -28.36 -7.52 -8.71
N ILE A 69 -28.81 -8.45 -9.57
CA ILE A 69 -29.59 -9.64 -9.15
C ILE A 69 -28.72 -10.60 -8.32
N THR A 70 -27.48 -10.83 -8.72
CA THR A 70 -26.57 -11.78 -8.07
C THR A 70 -25.91 -11.21 -6.81
N TYR A 71 -25.93 -9.89 -6.61
CA TYR A 71 -25.27 -9.21 -5.50
C TYR A 71 -25.55 -9.82 -4.12
N PRO A 72 -26.82 -9.98 -3.66
CA PRO A 72 -27.09 -10.47 -2.31
C PRO A 72 -26.57 -11.89 -2.08
N PHE A 73 -26.47 -12.70 -3.11
CA PHE A 73 -26.00 -14.09 -3.02
C PHE A 73 -24.48 -14.20 -3.06
N MET A 74 -23.86 -13.48 -3.99
CA MET A 74 -22.40 -13.55 -4.22
C MET A 74 -21.60 -12.79 -3.16
N THR A 75 -22.18 -11.82 -2.48
CA THR A 75 -21.44 -10.96 -1.54
C THR A 75 -21.69 -11.28 -0.07
N ARG A 76 -22.77 -12.03 0.25
CA ARG A 76 -23.21 -12.28 1.64
C ARG A 76 -22.11 -12.86 2.53
N LYS A 77 -21.44 -13.91 2.05
CA LYS A 77 -20.37 -14.56 2.84
C LYS A 77 -19.15 -13.65 3.01
N PHE A 78 -18.78 -12.93 1.96
CA PHE A 78 -17.68 -11.99 2.05
C PHE A 78 -17.96 -10.88 3.07
N PHE A 79 -19.18 -10.36 3.11
CA PHE A 79 -19.57 -9.32 4.07
C PHE A 79 -19.54 -9.78 5.53
N SER A 80 -19.71 -11.07 5.82
CA SER A 80 -19.55 -11.56 7.19
C SER A 80 -18.12 -11.39 7.74
N TYR A 81 -17.15 -11.19 6.86
CA TYR A 81 -15.76 -10.89 7.20
C TYR A 81 -15.45 -9.38 7.03
N SER A 82 -15.85 -8.80 5.90
CA SER A 82 -15.47 -7.42 5.56
C SER A 82 -16.17 -6.35 6.39
N ASP A 83 -17.33 -6.64 6.96
CA ASP A 83 -18.08 -5.70 7.80
C ASP A 83 -17.55 -5.61 9.24
N ARG A 84 -16.57 -6.43 9.58
CA ARG A 84 -15.93 -6.45 10.90
C ARG A 84 -14.52 -5.90 10.80
N THR A 85 -14.08 -5.22 11.86
CA THR A 85 -12.68 -4.81 11.93
C THR A 85 -11.76 -6.02 12.19
N THR A 86 -10.49 -5.87 11.84
CA THR A 86 -9.49 -6.91 12.11
C THR A 86 -9.40 -7.19 13.60
N PHE A 87 -9.42 -6.15 14.43
CA PHE A 87 -9.40 -6.29 15.89
C PHE A 87 -10.62 -7.05 16.43
N ASP A 88 -11.84 -6.76 15.95
CA ASP A 88 -13.05 -7.46 16.39
C ASP A 88 -13.01 -8.96 16.09
N VAL A 89 -12.47 -9.33 14.94
CA VAL A 89 -12.36 -10.75 14.56
C VAL A 89 -11.33 -11.46 15.44
N LEU A 90 -10.12 -10.88 15.59
CA LEU A 90 -9.05 -11.50 16.38
C LEU A 90 -9.37 -11.55 17.87
N SER A 91 -10.00 -10.51 18.41
CA SER A 91 -10.49 -10.52 19.83
C SER A 91 -11.56 -11.56 20.10
N GLY A 92 -12.24 -12.05 19.06
CA GLY A 92 -13.14 -13.21 19.15
C GLY A 92 -12.41 -14.57 19.17
N LEU A 93 -11.14 -14.62 18.82
CA LEU A 93 -10.32 -15.83 18.83
C LEU A 93 -9.45 -15.95 20.08
N THR A 94 -8.91 -14.84 20.55
CA THR A 94 -8.02 -14.77 21.70
C THR A 94 -8.17 -13.47 22.48
N SER A 95 -7.84 -13.52 23.79
CA SER A 95 -7.68 -12.33 24.63
C SER A 95 -6.23 -11.85 24.75
N ASP A 96 -5.27 -12.59 24.18
CA ASP A 96 -3.86 -12.24 24.21
C ASP A 96 -3.56 -11.08 23.26
N GLN A 97 -3.35 -9.90 23.85
CA GLN A 97 -3.10 -8.66 23.08
C GLN A 97 -1.73 -8.68 22.36
N HIS A 98 -0.77 -9.44 22.88
CA HIS A 98 0.53 -9.60 22.20
C HIS A 98 0.37 -10.43 20.92
N LEU A 99 -0.38 -11.55 20.99
CA LEU A 99 -0.70 -12.33 19.79
C LEU A 99 -1.46 -11.52 18.76
N ILE A 100 -2.47 -10.73 19.18
CA ILE A 100 -3.22 -9.84 18.26
C ILE A 100 -2.25 -8.85 17.60
N GLY A 101 -1.40 -8.18 18.38
CA GLY A 101 -0.39 -7.25 17.86
C GLY A 101 0.55 -7.90 16.85
N VAL A 102 1.04 -9.11 17.15
CA VAL A 102 1.92 -9.86 16.23
C VAL A 102 1.20 -10.23 14.95
N LEU A 103 0.03 -10.89 15.02
CA LEU A 103 -0.72 -11.32 13.83
C LEU A 103 -1.17 -10.17 12.93
N THR A 104 -1.25 -8.96 13.49
CA THR A 104 -1.59 -7.75 12.74
C THR A 104 -0.39 -6.92 12.34
N GLY A 105 0.83 -7.40 12.57
CA GLY A 105 2.08 -6.68 12.34
C GLY A 105 2.39 -6.32 10.87
N GLN A 106 1.55 -6.70 9.91
CA GLN A 106 1.63 -6.30 8.50
C GLN A 106 0.53 -5.30 8.11
N TRP A 107 -0.11 -4.62 9.09
CA TRP A 107 -1.19 -3.68 8.80
C TRP A 107 -0.76 -2.51 7.90
N GLY A 108 0.52 -2.18 7.88
CA GLY A 108 1.08 -1.16 6.99
C GLY A 108 0.87 -1.48 5.51
N ASP A 109 0.79 -2.75 5.11
CA ASP A 109 0.54 -3.17 3.71
C ASP A 109 -0.85 -2.80 3.18
N HIS A 110 -1.78 -2.46 4.06
CA HIS A 110 -3.10 -1.95 3.67
C HIS A 110 -3.45 -0.59 4.30
N GLY A 111 -2.56 -0.03 5.11
CA GLY A 111 -2.57 1.36 5.55
C GLY A 111 -3.47 1.70 6.73
N LEU A 112 -4.11 0.74 7.39
CA LEU A 112 -4.99 0.98 8.54
C LEU A 112 -4.68 0.02 9.71
N PRO A 113 -4.60 0.53 10.95
CA PRO A 113 -4.42 -0.32 12.13
C PRO A 113 -5.65 -1.20 12.40
N PRO A 114 -5.53 -2.22 13.26
CA PRO A 114 -6.51 -3.29 13.40
C PRO A 114 -7.94 -2.89 13.74
N LYS A 115 -8.15 -1.82 14.53
CA LYS A 115 -9.50 -1.36 14.92
C LYS A 115 -10.21 -0.57 13.80
N GLN A 116 -9.50 -0.24 12.73
CA GLN A 116 -10.03 0.54 11.60
C GLN A 116 -10.11 -0.28 10.32
N SER A 117 -9.18 -1.21 10.11
CA SER A 117 -9.12 -2.02 8.90
C SER A 117 -10.21 -3.07 8.84
N SER A 118 -10.78 -3.29 7.66
CA SER A 118 -11.62 -4.44 7.39
C SER A 118 -10.84 -5.74 7.52
N PHE A 119 -11.36 -6.70 8.26
CA PHE A 119 -10.73 -8.02 8.37
C PHE A 119 -10.54 -8.72 7.02
N ALA A 120 -11.47 -8.50 6.08
CA ALA A 120 -11.29 -9.09 4.75
C ALA A 120 -10.04 -8.57 4.03
N MET A 121 -9.69 -7.30 4.17
CA MET A 121 -8.47 -6.76 3.59
C MET A 121 -7.22 -7.31 4.26
N HIS A 122 -7.18 -7.27 5.59
CA HIS A 122 -6.11 -7.88 6.36
C HIS A 122 -5.90 -9.36 5.98
N ALA A 123 -6.98 -10.14 5.92
CA ALA A 123 -6.91 -11.55 5.60
C ALA A 123 -6.39 -11.84 4.18
N MET A 124 -6.78 -11.02 3.20
CA MET A 124 -6.25 -11.16 1.82
C MET A 124 -4.75 -10.90 1.75
N VAL A 125 -4.26 -9.88 2.46
CA VAL A 125 -2.83 -9.57 2.54
C VAL A 125 -2.08 -10.68 3.27
N ALA A 126 -2.49 -11.06 4.48
CA ALA A 126 -1.83 -12.10 5.26
C ALA A 126 -1.81 -13.45 4.53
N ARG A 127 -2.93 -13.82 3.86
CA ARG A 127 -3.00 -15.08 3.07
C ARG A 127 -2.03 -15.07 1.89
N HIS A 128 -1.86 -13.92 1.23
CA HIS A 128 -0.94 -13.79 0.10
C HIS A 128 0.48 -14.19 0.48
N TYR A 129 0.98 -13.76 1.62
CA TYR A 129 2.33 -14.04 2.08
C TYR A 129 2.59 -15.51 2.47
N LEU A 130 1.55 -16.30 2.74
CA LEU A 130 1.71 -17.72 3.06
C LEU A 130 2.22 -18.56 1.87
N ASP A 131 2.14 -18.03 0.65
CA ASP A 131 2.73 -18.63 -0.54
C ASP A 131 4.20 -18.18 -0.76
N GLY A 132 4.73 -17.36 0.14
CA GLY A 132 6.08 -16.80 0.10
C GLY A 132 6.15 -15.41 -0.55
N GLY A 133 7.19 -14.66 -0.22
CA GLY A 133 7.51 -13.39 -0.87
C GLY A 133 8.27 -13.60 -2.17
N ASN A 134 7.93 -12.84 -3.21
CA ASN A 134 8.62 -12.84 -4.50
C ASN A 134 9.12 -11.43 -4.85
N TYR A 135 10.23 -11.37 -5.55
CA TYR A 135 10.79 -10.13 -6.08
C TYR A 135 11.21 -10.34 -7.54
N PRO A 136 10.89 -9.43 -8.47
CA PRO A 136 11.24 -9.59 -9.87
C PRO A 136 12.76 -9.48 -10.06
N THR A 137 13.36 -10.41 -10.78
CA THR A 137 14.77 -10.33 -11.20
C THR A 137 14.94 -9.17 -12.17
N GLY A 138 15.91 -8.30 -11.94
CA GLY A 138 16.11 -7.07 -12.72
C GLY A 138 15.22 -5.91 -12.22
N SER A 139 14.74 -5.98 -10.99
CA SER A 139 13.90 -4.98 -10.31
C SER A 139 12.46 -4.88 -10.87
N SER A 140 11.67 -3.97 -10.29
CA SER A 140 10.31 -3.66 -10.78
C SER A 140 10.27 -3.15 -12.23
N ARG A 141 11.39 -2.65 -12.76
CA ARG A 141 11.53 -2.21 -14.15
C ARG A 141 11.22 -3.34 -15.14
N SER A 142 11.64 -4.58 -14.84
CA SER A 142 11.41 -5.74 -15.71
C SER A 142 9.92 -6.00 -15.98
N ILE A 143 9.02 -5.66 -15.02
CA ILE A 143 7.57 -5.78 -15.20
C ILE A 143 7.09 -4.81 -16.29
N ALA A 144 7.54 -3.53 -16.22
CA ALA A 144 7.16 -2.51 -17.19
C ALA A 144 7.70 -2.84 -18.58
N GLU A 145 8.96 -3.27 -18.68
CA GLU A 145 9.60 -3.64 -19.96
C GLU A 145 8.86 -4.79 -20.64
N THR A 146 8.50 -5.85 -19.91
CA THR A 146 7.74 -6.98 -20.45
C THR A 146 6.38 -6.55 -21.03
N ILE A 147 5.69 -5.61 -20.37
CA ILE A 147 4.40 -5.09 -20.82
C ILE A 147 4.59 -4.14 -22.01
N SER A 148 5.65 -3.31 -21.99
CA SER A 148 5.96 -2.37 -23.06
C SER A 148 6.18 -3.08 -24.39
N ASP A 149 7.01 -4.12 -24.40
CA ASP A 149 7.29 -4.94 -25.59
C ASP A 149 6.01 -5.55 -26.16
N LEU A 150 5.09 -5.99 -25.29
CA LEU A 150 3.82 -6.56 -25.72
C LEU A 150 2.92 -5.50 -26.38
N ILE A 151 2.83 -4.30 -25.78
CA ILE A 151 2.04 -3.18 -26.34
C ILE A 151 2.56 -2.79 -27.72
N GLU A 152 3.87 -2.58 -27.85
CA GLU A 152 4.51 -2.17 -29.11
C GLU A 152 4.39 -3.25 -30.19
N SER A 153 4.49 -4.53 -29.85
CA SER A 153 4.31 -5.65 -30.79
C SER A 153 2.91 -5.77 -31.37
N HIS A 154 1.93 -5.06 -30.78
CA HIS A 154 0.55 -4.97 -31.23
C HIS A 154 0.18 -3.56 -31.74
N ASP A 155 1.14 -2.81 -32.26
CA ASP A 155 0.96 -1.45 -32.78
C ASP A 155 0.43 -0.44 -31.73
N GLY A 156 0.59 -0.75 -30.44
CA GLY A 156 0.27 0.17 -29.36
C GLY A 156 1.36 1.22 -29.19
N VAL A 157 1.00 2.36 -28.58
CA VAL A 157 1.93 3.49 -28.34
C VAL A 157 2.04 3.73 -26.84
N LEU A 158 3.28 3.82 -26.34
CA LEU A 158 3.60 4.26 -25.00
C LEU A 158 4.07 5.71 -25.03
N MET A 159 3.42 6.56 -24.24
CA MET A 159 3.77 7.98 -24.13
C MET A 159 4.26 8.27 -22.72
N VAL A 160 5.41 8.92 -22.60
CA VAL A 160 5.96 9.44 -21.34
C VAL A 160 5.91 10.98 -21.36
N ASN A 161 5.89 11.61 -20.19
CA ASN A 161 5.67 13.04 -20.05
C ASN A 161 4.40 13.54 -20.78
N ALA A 162 3.37 12.71 -20.76
CA ALA A 162 2.13 12.89 -21.48
C ALA A 162 0.95 12.88 -20.48
N GLY A 163 0.91 13.89 -19.61
CA GLY A 163 -0.15 14.05 -18.62
C GLY A 163 -1.52 14.27 -19.26
N VAL A 164 -2.54 13.60 -18.71
CA VAL A 164 -3.95 13.80 -19.10
C VAL A 164 -4.57 14.83 -18.16
N ASP A 165 -5.13 15.89 -18.73
CA ASP A 165 -5.78 16.99 -18.02
C ASP A 165 -7.31 16.79 -17.87
N GLU A 166 -7.95 16.21 -18.90
CA GLU A 166 -9.41 16.02 -18.90
C GLU A 166 -9.82 14.75 -19.66
N ILE A 167 -10.86 14.08 -19.16
CA ILE A 167 -11.61 13.05 -19.89
C ILE A 167 -12.89 13.69 -20.42
N LYS A 168 -12.99 13.83 -21.73
CA LYS A 168 -14.10 14.51 -22.40
C LYS A 168 -15.33 13.61 -22.47
N ILE A 169 -16.46 14.15 -22.01
CA ILE A 169 -17.73 13.43 -21.98
C ILE A 169 -18.70 14.07 -22.94
N HIS A 170 -19.24 13.28 -23.88
CA HIS A 170 -20.30 13.70 -24.78
C HIS A 170 -21.54 12.78 -24.61
N ASN A 171 -22.68 13.37 -24.27
CA ASN A 171 -23.95 12.64 -24.05
C ASN A 171 -23.79 11.41 -23.10
N GLY A 172 -23.06 11.57 -22.00
CA GLY A 172 -22.85 10.49 -21.00
C GLY A 172 -21.86 9.41 -21.43
N THR A 173 -21.12 9.62 -22.51
CA THR A 173 -20.10 8.71 -23.04
C THR A 173 -18.74 9.39 -23.02
N ALA A 174 -17.71 8.72 -22.51
CA ALA A 174 -16.34 9.16 -22.66
C ALA A 174 -15.89 8.95 -24.10
N VAL A 175 -15.34 9.99 -24.74
CA VAL A 175 -15.04 10.00 -26.17
C VAL A 175 -13.59 10.31 -26.49
N SER A 176 -12.88 11.04 -25.61
CA SER A 176 -11.50 11.42 -25.80
C SER A 176 -10.83 11.81 -24.47
N VAL A 177 -9.52 11.95 -24.49
CA VAL A 177 -8.75 12.61 -23.43
C VAL A 177 -8.09 13.87 -23.98
N ILE A 178 -8.04 14.92 -23.15
CA ILE A 178 -7.30 16.14 -23.43
C ILE A 178 -5.99 16.06 -22.64
N MET A 179 -4.89 16.19 -23.33
CA MET A 179 -3.56 16.20 -22.76
C MET A 179 -3.22 17.56 -22.14
N GLU A 180 -2.27 17.61 -21.21
CA GLU A 180 -1.82 18.87 -20.59
C GLU A 180 -1.26 19.89 -21.60
N ASN A 181 -0.78 19.44 -22.75
CA ASN A 181 -0.32 20.30 -23.86
C ASN A 181 -1.45 20.78 -24.79
N GLY A 182 -2.70 20.37 -24.53
CA GLY A 182 -3.89 20.73 -25.29
C GLY A 182 -4.25 19.79 -26.43
N ASP A 183 -3.45 18.76 -26.71
CA ASP A 183 -3.79 17.75 -27.73
C ASP A 183 -5.01 16.93 -27.28
N GLU A 184 -5.86 16.56 -28.25
CA GLU A 184 -6.99 15.67 -28.03
C GLU A 184 -6.75 14.30 -28.65
N ILE A 185 -6.93 13.23 -27.86
CA ILE A 185 -6.82 11.84 -28.32
C ILE A 185 -8.18 11.18 -28.19
N GLU A 186 -8.81 10.86 -29.33
CA GLU A 186 -10.09 10.13 -29.38
C GLU A 186 -9.90 8.64 -29.07
N ALA A 187 -10.86 8.06 -28.35
CA ALA A 187 -10.85 6.64 -28.00
C ALA A 187 -12.26 6.07 -27.80
N ASP A 188 -12.49 4.85 -28.29
CA ASP A 188 -13.73 4.10 -28.06
C ASP A 188 -13.87 3.58 -26.63
N THR A 189 -12.77 3.44 -25.93
CA THR A 189 -12.72 2.98 -24.54
C THR A 189 -11.59 3.68 -23.80
N ILE A 190 -11.88 4.23 -22.63
CA ILE A 190 -10.91 4.87 -21.75
C ILE A 190 -10.82 4.06 -20.45
N ILE A 191 -9.61 3.65 -20.10
CA ILE A 191 -9.32 2.95 -18.84
C ILE A 191 -8.40 3.85 -18.01
N SER A 192 -8.91 4.36 -16.88
CA SER A 192 -8.12 5.21 -15.99
C SER A 192 -7.50 4.42 -14.85
N ASN A 193 -6.18 4.44 -14.78
CA ASN A 193 -5.38 3.95 -13.64
C ASN A 193 -4.78 5.10 -12.82
N ALA A 194 -5.31 6.31 -12.98
CA ALA A 194 -4.87 7.48 -12.21
C ALA A 194 -5.42 7.51 -10.76
N GLY A 195 -6.13 6.46 -10.35
CA GLY A 195 -6.91 6.39 -9.12
C GLY A 195 -8.30 7.04 -9.30
N VAL A 196 -9.29 6.46 -8.62
CA VAL A 196 -10.68 6.89 -8.75
C VAL A 196 -10.90 8.34 -8.31
N VAL A 197 -10.17 8.80 -7.30
CA VAL A 197 -10.24 10.18 -6.78
C VAL A 197 -9.77 11.16 -7.86
N ASN A 198 -8.57 10.97 -8.41
CA ASN A 198 -8.05 11.84 -9.48
C ASN A 198 -8.93 11.81 -10.72
N THR A 199 -9.41 10.63 -11.10
CA THR A 199 -10.26 10.49 -12.28
C THR A 199 -11.55 11.29 -12.13
N ILE A 200 -12.22 11.19 -10.97
CA ILE A 200 -13.51 11.85 -10.75
C ILE A 200 -13.34 13.33 -10.47
N ASP A 201 -12.43 13.70 -9.57
CA ASP A 201 -12.29 15.07 -9.07
C ASP A 201 -11.52 15.99 -10.04
N ARG A 202 -10.48 15.47 -10.69
CA ARG A 202 -9.59 16.29 -11.52
C ARG A 202 -9.85 16.14 -13.02
N MET A 203 -10.09 14.92 -13.52
CA MET A 203 -10.17 14.68 -14.95
C MET A 203 -11.60 14.78 -15.51
N LEU A 204 -12.64 14.53 -14.69
CA LEU A 204 -14.04 14.70 -15.10
C LEU A 204 -14.52 16.13 -14.80
N LYS A 205 -13.98 17.14 -15.47
CA LYS A 205 -14.23 18.57 -15.18
C LYS A 205 -15.68 19.01 -15.39
N ASN A 206 -16.37 18.42 -16.36
CA ASN A 206 -17.75 18.78 -16.70
C ASN A 206 -18.49 17.56 -17.28
N GLY A 207 -19.64 17.19 -16.73
CA GLY A 207 -20.42 16.09 -17.30
C GLY A 207 -21.68 15.76 -16.50
N ASN A 208 -22.69 15.19 -17.17
CA ASN A 208 -23.88 14.65 -16.51
C ASN A 208 -23.48 13.53 -15.55
N GLY A 209 -23.66 13.76 -14.24
CA GLY A 209 -23.33 12.79 -13.19
C GLY A 209 -22.06 13.08 -12.41
N HIS A 210 -21.26 14.11 -12.77
CA HIS A 210 -20.06 14.51 -12.03
C HIS A 210 -20.38 14.84 -10.56
N SER A 211 -21.37 15.68 -10.28
CA SER A 211 -21.78 16.00 -8.90
C SER A 211 -22.12 14.75 -8.08
N ARG A 212 -22.84 13.80 -8.68
CA ARG A 212 -23.17 12.52 -7.99
C ARG A 212 -21.94 11.67 -7.68
N LEU A 213 -20.91 11.72 -8.51
CA LEU A 213 -19.65 11.01 -8.27
C LEU A 213 -18.85 11.71 -7.16
N ILE A 214 -18.82 13.02 -7.14
CA ILE A 214 -18.22 13.80 -6.05
C ILE A 214 -18.91 13.50 -4.72
N ASP A 215 -20.26 13.54 -4.65
CA ASP A 215 -21.03 13.17 -3.45
C ASP A 215 -20.72 11.75 -2.93
N ARG A 216 -20.27 10.85 -3.80
CA ARG A 216 -19.84 9.49 -3.43
C ARG A 216 -18.42 9.46 -2.91
N LEU A 217 -17.51 10.27 -3.49
CA LEU A 217 -16.14 10.40 -3.00
C LEU A 217 -16.09 10.99 -1.59
N GLU A 218 -16.95 11.96 -1.29
CA GLU A 218 -17.04 12.57 0.05
C GLU A 218 -17.44 11.57 1.15
N LYS A 219 -18.02 10.43 0.79
CA LYS A 219 -18.45 9.36 1.72
C LYS A 219 -17.38 8.30 1.98
N VAL A 220 -16.23 8.40 1.36
CA VAL A 220 -15.13 7.46 1.53
C VAL A 220 -13.87 8.20 1.96
N GLU A 221 -13.19 7.64 2.94
CA GLU A 221 -11.92 8.20 3.41
C GLU A 221 -10.77 7.79 2.51
N GLN A 222 -9.79 8.66 2.36
CA GLN A 222 -8.50 8.32 1.77
C GLN A 222 -7.55 7.80 2.85
N THR A 223 -6.60 6.95 2.46
CA THR A 223 -5.57 6.47 3.38
C THR A 223 -4.66 7.61 3.84
N LYS A 224 -3.98 7.40 4.97
CA LYS A 224 -2.97 8.34 5.44
C LYS A 224 -1.80 8.43 4.46
N SER A 225 -1.09 9.53 4.53
CA SER A 225 0.18 9.73 3.83
C SER A 225 1.31 8.97 4.52
N TYR A 226 2.45 8.94 3.88
CA TYR A 226 3.67 8.33 4.41
C TYR A 226 4.92 9.15 4.04
N VAL A 227 6.02 8.82 4.68
CA VAL A 227 7.36 9.23 4.27
C VAL A 227 8.19 7.99 4.00
N CYS A 228 9.10 8.10 3.03
CA CYS A 228 10.02 7.04 2.67
C CYS A 228 11.44 7.59 2.63
N LEU A 229 12.31 7.05 3.46
CA LEU A 229 13.74 7.35 3.44
C LEU A 229 14.44 6.34 2.53
N HIS A 230 14.92 6.83 1.39
CA HIS A 230 15.73 6.06 0.46
C HIS A 230 17.21 6.15 0.85
N ILE A 231 17.89 5.03 0.97
CA ILE A 231 19.26 4.94 1.44
C ILE A 231 20.10 4.16 0.41
N GLY A 232 21.20 4.77 -0.04
CA GLY A 232 22.23 4.11 -0.85
C GLY A 232 23.47 3.81 0.00
N LEU A 233 23.99 2.59 -0.13
CA LEU A 233 25.12 2.08 0.62
C LEU A 233 26.29 1.81 -0.35
N ASN A 234 27.53 2.09 0.09
CA ASN A 234 28.77 1.86 -0.67
C ASN A 234 29.45 0.54 -0.29
N LYS A 235 28.65 -0.44 0.10
CA LYS A 235 29.00 -1.84 0.33
C LYS A 235 27.86 -2.72 -0.13
N SER A 236 28.15 -3.95 -0.52
CA SER A 236 27.13 -4.91 -0.91
C SER A 236 26.27 -5.36 0.31
N ALA A 237 25.11 -5.92 0.03
CA ALA A 237 24.25 -6.49 1.06
C ALA A 237 24.96 -7.60 1.85
N ASP A 238 25.72 -8.46 1.16
CA ASP A 238 26.48 -9.57 1.76
C ASP A 238 27.57 -9.06 2.71
N GLU A 239 28.36 -8.04 2.30
CA GLU A 239 29.37 -7.43 3.15
C GLU A 239 28.78 -6.82 4.44
N LEU A 240 27.54 -6.38 4.41
CA LEU A 240 26.83 -5.77 5.52
C LEU A 240 25.99 -6.78 6.34
N GLY A 241 25.92 -8.05 5.90
CA GLY A 241 25.08 -9.07 6.50
C GLY A 241 23.58 -8.77 6.37
N ILE A 242 23.19 -8.02 5.35
CA ILE A 242 21.79 -7.69 5.04
C ILE A 242 21.16 -8.87 4.33
N THR A 243 20.03 -9.34 4.85
CA THR A 243 19.21 -10.38 4.23
C THR A 243 18.06 -9.78 3.43
N ASN A 244 17.30 -10.61 2.73
CA ASN A 244 16.12 -10.18 1.98
C ASN A 244 14.82 -10.15 2.82
N THR A 245 14.92 -10.35 4.15
CA THR A 245 13.81 -10.28 5.12
C THR A 245 13.47 -8.82 5.43
N ASN A 246 12.24 -8.41 5.25
CA ASN A 246 11.80 -7.07 5.67
C ASN A 246 11.69 -6.97 7.19
N LEU A 247 11.86 -5.77 7.73
CA LEU A 247 11.70 -5.48 9.15
C LEU A 247 10.49 -4.57 9.37
N TRP A 248 9.64 -4.94 10.32
CA TRP A 248 8.50 -4.17 10.80
C TRP A 248 8.74 -3.82 12.26
N ILE A 249 9.13 -2.60 12.56
CA ILE A 249 9.59 -2.17 13.88
C ILE A 249 8.48 -1.35 14.53
N TYR A 250 8.05 -1.77 15.71
CA TYR A 250 6.93 -1.20 16.46
C TYR A 250 7.34 -0.78 17.86
N PRO A 251 6.83 0.34 18.40
CA PRO A 251 7.08 0.76 19.78
C PRO A 251 6.26 -0.03 20.80
N SER A 252 5.12 -0.61 20.41
CA SER A 252 4.27 -1.44 21.27
C SER A 252 3.30 -2.31 20.44
N TYR A 253 2.62 -3.27 21.09
CA TYR A 253 1.65 -4.16 20.46
C TYR A 253 0.29 -3.50 20.19
N ASP A 254 -0.04 -2.34 20.76
CA ASP A 254 -1.28 -1.60 20.46
C ASP A 254 -1.06 -0.64 19.27
N HIS A 255 -1.19 -1.18 18.06
CA HIS A 255 -0.99 -0.44 16.82
C HIS A 255 -1.91 0.77 16.69
N ASP A 256 -3.16 0.66 17.13
CA ASP A 256 -4.13 1.78 17.05
C ASP A 256 -3.70 2.94 17.95
N LYS A 257 -3.24 2.63 19.16
CA LYS A 257 -2.72 3.64 20.08
C LYS A 257 -1.45 4.29 19.52
N ASN A 258 -0.52 3.49 18.97
CA ASN A 258 0.71 4.00 18.37
C ASN A 258 0.39 5.00 17.24
N VAL A 259 -0.56 4.66 16.35
CA VAL A 259 -1.02 5.55 15.26
C VAL A 259 -1.68 6.80 15.81
N GLN A 260 -2.50 6.69 16.85
CA GLN A 260 -3.19 7.82 17.45
C GLN A 260 -2.20 8.78 18.12
N ASP A 261 -1.28 8.26 18.93
CA ASP A 261 -0.26 9.04 19.63
C ASP A 261 0.59 9.83 18.64
N TYR A 262 1.08 9.16 17.59
CA TYR A 262 1.90 9.81 16.57
C TYR A 262 1.12 10.83 15.73
N THR A 263 -0.13 10.55 15.39
CA THR A 263 -0.98 11.49 14.64
C THR A 263 -1.23 12.79 15.45
N ASN A 264 -1.37 12.65 16.76
CA ASN A 264 -1.60 13.78 17.67
C ASN A 264 -0.32 14.54 18.01
N ASN A 265 0.83 13.88 17.97
CA ASN A 265 2.12 14.47 18.30
C ASN A 265 3.21 13.91 17.36
N PRO A 266 3.71 14.71 16.39
CA PRO A 266 4.74 14.28 15.44
C PRO A 266 6.10 13.97 16.10
N GLU A 267 6.30 14.33 17.35
CA GLU A 267 7.51 13.99 18.13
C GLU A 267 7.36 12.67 18.91
N ALA A 268 6.18 12.06 18.94
CA ALA A 268 5.99 10.73 19.55
C ALA A 268 6.75 9.65 18.75
N ASP A 269 6.84 8.46 19.31
CA ASP A 269 7.44 7.32 18.63
C ASP A 269 6.71 7.02 17.34
N PHE A 270 7.46 6.60 16.31
CA PHE A 270 6.84 6.18 15.06
C PHE A 270 5.90 5.01 15.29
N PRO A 271 4.69 5.01 14.71
CA PRO A 271 3.74 3.92 14.90
C PRO A 271 4.20 2.61 14.28
N VAL A 272 5.07 2.71 13.28
CA VAL A 272 5.77 1.63 12.60
C VAL A 272 6.96 2.24 11.85
N VAL A 273 8.08 1.53 11.79
CA VAL A 273 9.13 1.75 10.79
C VAL A 273 9.28 0.45 10.01
N TYR A 274 8.85 0.46 8.76
CA TYR A 274 9.04 -0.66 7.83
C TYR A 274 10.36 -0.48 7.11
N VAL A 275 11.21 -1.50 7.09
CA VAL A 275 12.50 -1.46 6.39
C VAL A 275 12.56 -2.56 5.35
N SER A 276 12.86 -2.19 4.11
CA SER A 276 13.00 -3.10 2.98
C SER A 276 14.40 -3.02 2.38
N PHE A 277 14.85 -4.11 1.79
CA PHE A 277 16.18 -4.25 1.21
C PHE A 277 16.09 -4.68 -0.27
N PRO A 278 15.72 -3.77 -1.20
CA PRO A 278 15.47 -4.10 -2.61
C PRO A 278 16.67 -4.79 -3.27
N SER A 279 17.89 -4.29 -3.06
CA SER A 279 19.10 -4.87 -3.62
C SER A 279 19.39 -6.30 -3.15
N ALA A 280 19.06 -6.64 -1.91
CA ALA A 280 19.22 -8.00 -1.38
C ALA A 280 18.16 -8.98 -1.91
N LYS A 281 17.09 -8.47 -2.52
CA LYS A 281 16.02 -9.29 -3.10
C LYS A 281 16.22 -9.55 -4.59
N ASP A 282 16.88 -8.64 -5.30
CA ASP A 282 17.11 -8.73 -6.74
C ASP A 282 18.31 -9.61 -7.03
N GLN A 283 18.09 -10.78 -7.60
CA GLN A 283 19.14 -11.74 -7.95
C GLN A 283 20.12 -11.23 -9.03
N ALA A 284 19.72 -10.24 -9.83
CA ALA A 284 20.55 -9.62 -10.86
C ALA A 284 21.22 -8.33 -10.39
N TRP A 285 21.06 -7.93 -9.12
CA TRP A 285 21.58 -6.66 -8.62
C TRP A 285 23.09 -6.47 -8.86
N ASP A 286 23.88 -7.46 -8.51
CA ASP A 286 25.34 -7.39 -8.58
C ASP A 286 25.89 -7.37 -10.01
N GLU A 287 25.12 -7.77 -11.02
CA GLU A 287 25.54 -7.68 -12.43
C GLU A 287 25.82 -6.23 -12.85
N ASN A 288 25.07 -5.27 -12.30
CA ASN A 288 25.18 -3.86 -12.65
C ASN A 288 25.59 -2.95 -11.48
N HIS A 289 25.51 -3.43 -10.24
CA HIS A 289 25.67 -2.63 -9.03
C HIS A 289 26.56 -3.30 -7.98
N ALA A 290 27.55 -4.09 -8.40
CA ALA A 290 28.46 -4.77 -7.49
C ALA A 290 29.12 -3.80 -6.50
N GLY A 291 29.17 -4.19 -5.22
CA GLY A 291 29.73 -3.36 -4.14
C GLY A 291 28.80 -2.25 -3.62
N TYR A 292 27.54 -2.22 -4.07
CA TYR A 292 26.53 -1.28 -3.58
C TYR A 292 25.29 -2.02 -3.07
N ALA A 293 24.56 -1.39 -2.18
CA ALA A 293 23.24 -1.86 -1.76
C ALA A 293 22.27 -0.70 -1.59
N THR A 294 20.98 -1.02 -1.60
CA THR A 294 19.91 -0.05 -1.33
C THR A 294 18.98 -0.58 -0.25
N MET A 295 18.40 0.34 0.49
CA MET A 295 17.34 0.07 1.44
C MET A 295 16.36 1.24 1.53
N GLU A 296 15.18 0.94 1.99
CA GLU A 296 14.10 1.92 2.19
C GLU A 296 13.54 1.76 3.59
N ALA A 297 13.30 2.90 4.25
CA ALA A 297 12.62 2.93 5.54
C ALA A 297 11.37 3.81 5.43
N ILE A 298 10.20 3.21 5.71
CA ILE A 298 8.90 3.83 5.53
C ILE A 298 8.19 3.95 6.87
N THR A 299 7.58 5.12 7.13
CA THR A 299 6.67 5.31 8.25
C THR A 299 5.47 6.15 7.87
N LEU A 300 4.42 6.13 8.68
CA LEU A 300 3.25 6.97 8.47
C LEU A 300 3.60 8.44 8.56
N SER A 301 2.81 9.23 7.87
CA SER A 301 2.81 10.69 7.97
C SER A 301 1.40 11.24 7.79
N THR A 302 1.24 12.54 7.99
CA THR A 302 -0.03 13.23 7.84
C THR A 302 0.16 14.42 6.90
N TRP A 303 -0.71 14.54 5.90
CA TRP A 303 -0.69 15.65 4.95
C TRP A 303 -0.68 17.02 5.63
N ASP A 304 -1.44 17.16 6.71
CA ASP A 304 -1.62 18.44 7.42
C ASP A 304 -0.30 19.03 7.93
N TRP A 305 0.70 18.21 8.20
CA TRP A 305 2.02 18.68 8.63
C TRP A 305 2.81 19.38 7.53
N TYR A 306 2.42 19.18 6.27
CA TYR A 306 3.11 19.72 5.08
C TYR A 306 2.33 20.82 4.37
N THR A 307 1.15 21.19 4.82
CA THR A 307 0.26 22.18 4.17
C THR A 307 0.91 23.53 3.98
N LYS A 308 1.75 23.97 4.93
CA LYS A 308 2.47 25.25 4.83
C LYS A 308 3.45 25.33 3.64
N TRP A 309 3.85 24.20 3.07
CA TRP A 309 4.76 24.14 1.91
C TRP A 309 4.06 23.65 0.63
N GLN A 310 2.75 23.41 0.69
CA GLN A 310 2.03 22.77 -0.43
C GLN A 310 2.03 23.60 -1.71
N ASP A 311 2.07 24.93 -1.62
CA ASP A 311 2.03 25.84 -2.76
C ASP A 311 3.43 26.18 -3.30
N LEU A 312 4.48 25.64 -2.68
CA LEU A 312 5.86 25.83 -3.12
C LEU A 312 6.27 24.71 -4.11
N SER A 313 7.05 25.11 -5.11
CA SER A 313 7.48 24.19 -6.17
C SER A 313 8.40 23.09 -5.64
N TRP A 314 8.33 21.93 -6.28
CA TRP A 314 9.21 20.81 -6.00
C TRP A 314 10.69 21.22 -6.10
N LYS A 315 11.50 20.75 -5.15
CA LYS A 315 12.91 21.14 -4.97
C LYS A 315 13.18 22.63 -4.67
N ASN A 316 12.14 23.42 -4.40
CA ASN A 316 12.29 24.84 -4.05
C ASN A 316 11.36 25.24 -2.90
N ARG A 317 11.36 24.45 -1.80
CA ARG A 317 10.49 24.66 -0.64
C ARG A 317 11.17 25.39 0.52
N GLY A 318 12.43 25.78 0.34
CA GLY A 318 13.21 26.56 1.30
C GLY A 318 13.82 25.72 2.44
N GLN A 319 14.68 26.38 3.23
CA GLN A 319 15.53 25.72 4.22
C GLN A 319 14.70 25.05 5.35
N GLU A 320 13.61 25.67 5.79
CA GLU A 320 12.75 25.12 6.84
C GLU A 320 12.18 23.73 6.48
N TYR A 321 11.85 23.52 5.19
CA TYR A 321 11.40 22.23 4.69
C TYR A 321 12.53 21.19 4.69
N GLU A 322 13.71 21.58 4.26
CA GLU A 322 14.88 20.68 4.25
C GLU A 322 15.34 20.33 5.68
N ASP A 323 15.27 21.28 6.62
CA ASP A 323 15.56 21.03 8.03
C ASP A 323 14.54 20.03 8.63
N ALA A 324 13.25 20.18 8.31
CA ALA A 324 12.22 19.25 8.74
C ALA A 324 12.45 17.84 8.17
N LYS A 325 12.82 17.71 6.89
CA LYS A 325 13.20 16.43 6.26
C LYS A 325 14.42 15.82 6.95
N THR A 326 15.42 16.62 7.24
CA THR A 326 16.65 16.17 7.91
C THR A 326 16.34 15.61 9.29
N LYS A 327 15.62 16.38 10.12
CA LYS A 327 15.23 15.95 11.47
C LYS A 327 14.46 14.61 11.42
N LEU A 328 13.51 14.47 10.50
CA LEU A 328 12.71 13.26 10.37
C LEU A 328 13.55 12.08 9.87
N SER A 329 14.46 12.33 8.92
CA SER A 329 15.40 11.31 8.42
C SER A 329 16.30 10.78 9.53
N ASP A 330 16.84 11.67 10.36
CA ASP A 330 17.76 11.30 11.44
C ASP A 330 17.05 10.45 12.50
N ARG A 331 15.78 10.79 12.86
CA ARG A 331 14.96 9.96 13.75
C ARG A 331 14.68 8.55 13.18
N ILE A 332 14.41 8.44 11.87
CA ILE A 332 14.22 7.13 11.21
C ILE A 332 15.55 6.36 11.22
N LEU A 333 16.65 7.03 10.92
CA LEU A 333 17.98 6.40 10.91
C LEU A 333 18.40 5.87 12.27
N ASP A 334 18.08 6.56 13.36
CA ASP A 334 18.40 6.07 14.70
C ASP A 334 17.78 4.69 14.93
N ILE A 335 16.50 4.48 14.58
CA ILE A 335 15.82 3.19 14.68
C ILE A 335 16.44 2.15 13.73
N VAL A 336 16.73 2.54 12.50
CA VAL A 336 17.32 1.64 11.50
C VAL A 336 18.71 1.19 11.94
N PHE A 337 19.52 2.07 12.49
CA PHE A 337 20.86 1.76 12.99
C PHE A 337 20.87 0.82 14.20
N GLU A 338 19.84 0.79 15.01
CA GLU A 338 19.68 -0.19 16.09
C GLU A 338 19.49 -1.61 15.54
N GLN A 339 18.77 -1.73 14.42
CA GLN A 339 18.45 -3.03 13.80
C GLN A 339 19.55 -3.51 12.85
N VAL A 340 20.20 -2.57 12.13
CA VAL A 340 21.23 -2.86 11.12
C VAL A 340 22.45 -1.94 11.36
N PRO A 341 23.21 -2.13 12.44
CA PRO A 341 24.26 -1.20 12.86
C PRO A 341 25.40 -1.04 11.83
N GLY A 342 25.65 -2.05 11.01
CA GLY A 342 26.69 -2.04 9.98
C GLY A 342 26.53 -0.97 8.90
N ILE A 343 25.30 -0.49 8.66
CA ILE A 343 25.05 0.49 7.59
C ILE A 343 25.50 1.91 7.93
N ARG A 344 25.68 2.26 9.21
CA ARG A 344 26.06 3.61 9.64
C ARG A 344 27.31 4.12 8.96
N HIS A 345 28.29 3.25 8.70
CA HIS A 345 29.56 3.59 8.06
C HIS A 345 29.57 3.33 6.55
N ALA A 346 28.51 2.73 6.02
CA ALA A 346 28.40 2.41 4.61
C ALA A 346 27.39 3.33 3.87
N MET A 347 26.70 4.22 4.58
CA MET A 347 25.74 5.12 3.99
C MET A 347 26.43 6.18 3.12
N ALA A 348 26.17 6.15 1.81
CA ALA A 348 26.71 7.09 0.83
C ALA A 348 25.65 8.10 0.33
N TYR A 349 24.38 7.75 0.45
CA TYR A 349 23.26 8.59 -0.01
C TYR A 349 22.07 8.42 0.89
N LYS A 350 21.32 9.51 1.12
CA LYS A 350 19.97 9.48 1.71
C LYS A 350 19.08 10.56 1.09
N GLU A 351 17.82 10.24 0.88
CA GLU A 351 16.80 11.19 0.44
C GLU A 351 15.45 10.81 1.07
N LEU A 352 14.76 11.78 1.67
CA LEU A 352 13.42 11.56 2.22
C LEU A 352 12.34 12.02 1.24
N SER A 353 11.52 11.11 0.77
CA SER A 353 10.26 11.40 0.12
C SER A 353 9.18 11.72 1.15
N THR A 354 8.44 12.81 0.94
CA THR A 354 7.37 13.28 1.81
C THR A 354 6.02 13.18 1.09
N PRO A 355 4.87 13.41 1.74
CA PRO A 355 3.58 13.51 1.07
C PRO A 355 3.57 14.49 -0.11
N LEU A 356 4.33 15.59 -0.02
CA LEU A 356 4.48 16.54 -1.14
C LEU A 356 5.28 15.96 -2.31
N THR A 357 6.28 15.12 -2.04
CA THR A 357 7.02 14.40 -3.09
C THR A 357 6.09 13.42 -3.82
N VAL A 358 5.28 12.68 -3.07
CA VAL A 358 4.31 11.72 -3.63
C VAL A 358 3.25 12.44 -4.46
N ARG A 359 2.75 13.60 -3.99
CA ARG A 359 1.82 14.43 -4.76
C ARG A 359 2.45 14.88 -6.08
N ASP A 360 3.67 15.40 -6.04
CA ASP A 360 4.29 16.03 -7.21
C ASP A 360 4.77 15.01 -8.26
N LEU A 361 5.15 13.79 -7.82
CA LEU A 361 5.72 12.79 -8.71
C LEU A 361 4.76 11.64 -9.07
N ALA A 362 3.79 11.35 -8.19
CA ALA A 362 2.81 10.27 -8.38
C ALA A 362 1.36 10.79 -8.48
N ASN A 363 1.14 12.11 -8.41
CA ASN A 363 -0.17 12.76 -8.52
C ASN A 363 -1.22 12.35 -7.48
N TYR A 364 -0.85 11.75 -6.34
CA TYR A 364 -1.76 11.53 -5.23
C TYR A 364 -2.04 12.85 -4.52
N GLN A 365 -3.31 13.26 -4.39
CA GLN A 365 -3.69 14.62 -3.96
C GLN A 365 -3.14 15.03 -2.60
N LYS A 366 -3.11 14.11 -1.66
CA LYS A 366 -2.58 14.29 -0.30
C LYS A 366 -1.42 13.35 0.02
N GLY A 367 -0.75 12.82 -1.00
CA GLY A 367 0.33 11.86 -0.83
C GLY A 367 -0.14 10.58 -0.11
N GLU A 368 -1.39 10.20 -0.28
CA GLU A 368 -2.00 9.00 0.29
C GLU A 368 -1.34 7.72 -0.25
N MET A 369 -1.16 6.73 0.63
CA MET A 369 -0.41 5.52 0.28
C MET A 369 -1.19 4.57 -0.64
N TYR A 370 -2.49 4.34 -0.37
CA TYR A 370 -3.31 3.33 -1.03
C TYR A 370 -4.63 3.86 -1.60
N GLY A 371 -4.74 5.17 -1.81
CA GLY A 371 -5.98 5.80 -2.28
C GLY A 371 -7.10 5.71 -1.24
N ILE A 372 -8.21 5.06 -1.55
CA ILE A 372 -9.35 4.93 -0.62
C ILE A 372 -9.03 3.94 0.50
N SER A 373 -9.30 4.34 1.75
CA SER A 373 -9.08 3.56 2.96
C SER A 373 -9.80 2.21 2.94
N HIS A 374 -9.14 1.18 3.46
CA HIS A 374 -9.65 -0.19 3.48
C HIS A 374 -10.50 -0.50 4.73
N THR A 375 -11.41 0.43 5.05
CA THR A 375 -12.40 0.26 6.13
C THR A 375 -13.49 -0.76 5.75
N PRO A 376 -14.28 -1.27 6.71
CA PRO A 376 -15.47 -2.07 6.40
C PRO A 376 -16.41 -1.39 5.39
N ASP A 377 -16.64 -0.09 5.51
CA ASP A 377 -17.55 0.67 4.65
C ASP A 377 -17.11 0.73 3.19
N ARG A 378 -15.80 0.68 2.91
CA ARG A 378 -15.29 0.61 1.54
C ARG A 378 -15.92 -0.53 0.75
N PHE A 379 -16.00 -1.72 1.34
CA PHE A 379 -16.51 -2.92 0.65
C PHE A 379 -18.01 -2.85 0.39
N ARG A 380 -18.74 -2.00 1.13
CA ARG A 380 -20.16 -1.71 0.90
C ARG A 380 -20.41 -0.75 -0.26
N GLN A 381 -19.38 -0.05 -0.74
CA GLN A 381 -19.50 0.88 -1.85
C GLN A 381 -19.71 0.15 -3.18
N ARG A 382 -20.97 0.05 -3.62
CA ARG A 382 -21.33 -0.67 -4.86
C ARG A 382 -20.79 0.00 -6.12
N TRP A 383 -20.59 1.31 -6.08
CA TRP A 383 -20.08 2.11 -7.19
C TRP A 383 -18.57 1.96 -7.42
N LEU A 384 -17.79 1.56 -6.40
CA LEU A 384 -16.37 1.21 -6.53
C LEU A 384 -16.26 -0.13 -7.27
N ARG A 385 -16.24 -0.06 -8.59
CA ARG A 385 -16.21 -1.19 -9.50
C ARG A 385 -15.49 -0.79 -10.80
N PRO A 386 -14.92 -1.75 -11.56
CA PRO A 386 -14.18 -1.43 -12.78
C PRO A 386 -14.97 -0.60 -13.79
N LYS A 387 -16.25 -0.92 -14.01
CA LYS A 387 -17.11 -0.15 -14.95
C LYS A 387 -17.72 1.05 -14.25
N SER A 388 -17.42 2.25 -14.72
CA SER A 388 -18.03 3.48 -14.23
C SER A 388 -19.50 3.63 -14.65
N ASP A 389 -20.19 4.65 -14.10
CA ASP A 389 -21.54 5.05 -14.54
C ASP A 389 -21.49 5.83 -15.90
N ILE A 390 -20.30 6.22 -16.36
CA ILE A 390 -20.07 6.88 -17.64
C ILE A 390 -19.76 5.80 -18.68
N LYS A 391 -20.50 5.81 -19.80
CA LYS A 391 -20.28 4.84 -20.86
C LYS A 391 -18.84 4.96 -21.40
N ASN A 392 -18.18 3.84 -21.69
CA ASN A 392 -16.82 3.73 -22.22
C ASN A 392 -15.70 4.17 -21.25
N LEU A 393 -16.02 4.50 -19.98
CA LEU A 393 -15.02 4.80 -18.96
C LEU A 393 -14.94 3.67 -17.94
N PHE A 394 -13.72 3.20 -17.70
CA PHE A 394 -13.40 2.16 -16.72
C PHE A 394 -12.34 2.66 -15.73
N TYR A 395 -12.35 2.11 -14.50
CA TYR A 395 -11.35 2.31 -13.44
C TYR A 395 -10.58 1.02 -13.18
N THR A 396 -9.32 1.14 -12.79
CA THR A 396 -8.51 0.01 -12.29
C THR A 396 -8.16 0.19 -10.82
#